data_7e2aff1ae4138eb37898304eb0567d5a
#
_entry.id   7e2aff1ae4138eb37898304eb0567d5a
#
_cell.length_a   1.000
_cell.length_b   1.000
_cell.length_c   1.000
_cell.angle_alpha   90.00
_cell.angle_beta   90.00
_cell.angle_gamma   90.00
#
_symmetry.space_group_name_H-M   'P 1'
#
loop_
_entity.id
_entity.type
_entity.pdbx_description
1 polymer ?
#
loop_
_entity_poly.entity_id
_entity_poly.type
_entity_poly.pdbx_seq_one_letter_code
_entity_poly.pdbx_strand_id
1 'polypeptide(L)'
;MKIPNRSAKLRGNKYSFSSLLLARGCPSGGGGLNRPPRAEGSKGLTDKTKKGDRSLPEINYLCFVMKYKQLTSQQRSQIFALLQRKTPRKEIALIVGCSQATLSREIRRNSTAKGNYLWDKAHAMAMERRKRSTSNRKLDSILVWRIKQMILDHQWSPEQIRGALGKEGVSVSIQTIYNIIKADESGELRRNCRHPNFRRRPAAERRPTKATNIANRTSIHDRPAEADGKRFGDFEMDLIVDSFGHAILVLVERKTNFVMMEKLPHGKKAVPLARTVVRLLYGYRKYLKTITTDNGSEFAAHLDITAGLRMRGMDDVTVYFADSYCSWQKGAVEHENKLIRQYIPKKSNFNDFSDNYVRNVGRKLNMRPRKKLGFSTPKDEFFKQIANFAVAS
;
A
#
# COMPACT_ATOMS: atom_id res chain seq x y z
N MET A 1 -13.97 -36.74 -43.17
CA MET A 1 -13.94 -37.19 -41.77
C MET A 1 -14.60 -36.12 -40.91
N LYS A 2 -15.73 -36.47 -40.26
CA LYS A 2 -16.71 -35.54 -39.68
C LYS A 2 -16.25 -35.00 -38.32
N ILE A 3 -16.36 -33.71 -38.09
CA ILE A 3 -16.19 -33.03 -36.79
C ILE A 3 -17.58 -32.90 -36.18
N PRO A 4 -17.85 -33.28 -34.93
CA PRO A 4 -19.12 -33.02 -34.28
C PRO A 4 -19.08 -31.69 -33.50
N ASN A 5 -20.06 -30.88 -33.80
CA ASN A 5 -20.47 -29.66 -33.13
C ASN A 5 -21.10 -29.97 -31.76
N ARG A 6 -20.67 -29.34 -30.67
CA ARG A 6 -21.37 -29.35 -29.38
C ARG A 6 -21.60 -27.91 -28.90
N SER A 7 -22.83 -27.47 -29.17
CA SER A 7 -23.43 -26.30 -28.55
C SER A 7 -23.73 -26.53 -27.06
N ALA A 8 -23.18 -25.75 -26.16
CA ALA A 8 -23.56 -25.70 -24.75
C ALA A 8 -24.40 -24.46 -24.48
N LYS A 9 -25.65 -24.72 -24.10
CA LYS A 9 -26.65 -23.74 -23.64
C LYS A 9 -26.22 -23.04 -22.38
N LEU A 10 -26.13 -21.71 -22.43
CA LEU A 10 -26.04 -20.82 -21.26
C LEU A 10 -27.44 -20.72 -20.62
N ARG A 11 -27.57 -21.19 -19.38
CA ARG A 11 -28.70 -20.88 -18.51
C ARG A 11 -28.42 -19.58 -17.78
N GLY A 12 -29.23 -18.56 -18.03
CA GLY A 12 -29.26 -17.31 -17.30
C GLY A 12 -29.82 -17.52 -15.88
N ASN A 13 -29.14 -16.93 -14.90
CA ASN A 13 -29.70 -16.74 -13.57
C ASN A 13 -29.80 -15.24 -13.30
N LYS A 14 -31.03 -14.75 -13.35
CA LYS A 14 -31.45 -13.40 -12.90
C LYS A 14 -31.57 -13.45 -11.38
N TYR A 15 -30.79 -12.65 -10.66
CA TYR A 15 -31.13 -12.26 -9.29
C TYR A 15 -31.43 -10.76 -9.26
N SER A 16 -32.70 -10.49 -9.05
CA SER A 16 -33.29 -9.20 -8.74
C SER A 16 -33.02 -8.85 -7.28
N PHE A 17 -32.45 -7.68 -7.01
CA PHE A 17 -32.40 -7.09 -5.68
C PHE A 17 -33.62 -6.20 -5.48
N SER A 18 -34.55 -6.66 -4.66
CA SER A 18 -35.62 -5.83 -4.11
C SER A 18 -35.21 -5.33 -2.71
N SER A 19 -35.34 -4.04 -2.58
CA SER A 19 -35.26 -3.23 -1.37
C SER A 19 -36.25 -3.70 -0.27
N LEU A 20 -35.84 -3.76 0.97
CA LEU A 20 -36.70 -3.71 2.14
C LEU A 20 -36.14 -2.73 3.18
N LEU A 21 -36.72 -1.54 3.19
CA LEU A 21 -36.73 -0.60 4.31
C LEU A 21 -37.76 -1.08 5.32
N LEU A 22 -37.37 -1.26 6.58
CA LEU A 22 -38.31 -1.20 7.71
C LEU A 22 -37.63 -0.58 8.92
N ALA A 23 -38.16 0.58 9.28
CA ALA A 23 -37.91 1.33 10.50
C ALA A 23 -38.59 0.67 11.72
N ARG A 24 -37.94 0.72 12.87
CA ARG A 24 -38.50 0.75 14.25
C ARG A 24 -37.32 1.08 15.15
N GLY A 25 -37.28 2.21 15.91
CA GLY A 25 -38.20 2.60 16.93
C GLY A 25 -37.43 2.53 18.24
N CYS A 26 -36.92 3.67 18.80
CA CYS A 26 -36.37 3.78 20.15
C CYS A 26 -37.44 3.53 21.18
N PRO A 27 -37.06 3.14 22.40
CA PRO A 27 -37.39 4.00 23.50
C PRO A 27 -36.24 4.32 24.46
N SER A 28 -36.37 5.50 25.04
CA SER A 28 -35.63 6.19 26.08
C SER A 28 -35.81 5.54 27.46
N GLY A 29 -34.79 5.69 28.31
CA GLY A 29 -34.76 5.51 29.75
C GLY A 29 -33.33 5.48 30.24
N GLY A 30 -32.76 6.37 30.95
CA GLY A 30 -33.13 7.10 32.14
C GLY A 30 -32.44 6.46 33.38
N GLY A 31 -31.40 7.12 33.96
CA GLY A 31 -30.75 6.72 35.22
C GLY A 31 -29.24 6.92 35.15
N GLY A 32 -28.66 7.86 35.66
CA GLY A 32 -28.52 8.67 36.83
C GLY A 32 -27.62 8.06 37.91
N LEU A 33 -26.61 8.86 38.37
CA LEU A 33 -25.84 8.69 39.64
C LEU A 33 -24.46 8.02 39.41
N ASN A 34 -23.33 8.52 39.87
CA ASN A 34 -22.91 9.45 40.87
C ASN A 34 -21.41 9.74 40.71
N ARG A 35 -21.02 10.99 40.74
CA ARG A 35 -19.62 11.42 41.00
C ARG A 35 -19.50 11.69 42.49
N PRO A 36 -18.43 11.30 43.20
CA PRO A 36 -18.07 11.89 44.47
C PRO A 36 -17.20 13.17 44.31
N PRO A 37 -17.18 14.04 45.32
CA PRO A 37 -16.84 15.44 45.17
C PRO A 37 -15.35 15.78 45.36
N ARG A 38 -14.98 16.94 44.81
CA ARG A 38 -13.74 17.66 45.08
C ARG A 38 -13.74 18.13 46.55
N ALA A 39 -12.58 18.00 47.20
CA ALA A 39 -12.26 18.74 48.40
C ALA A 39 -11.41 19.96 48.04
N GLU A 40 -11.94 21.12 48.40
CA GLU A 40 -11.24 22.40 48.43
C GLU A 40 -10.61 22.65 49.81
N GLY A 41 -9.40 23.26 49.77
CA GLY A 41 -9.06 24.33 50.68
C GLY A 41 -8.24 24.00 51.92
N SER A 42 -7.02 24.50 51.96
CA SER A 42 -6.65 25.47 53.02
C SER A 42 -5.26 26.09 52.78
N LYS A 43 -5.21 27.32 53.17
CA LYS A 43 -4.22 28.40 53.03
C LYS A 43 -2.93 28.16 53.80
N GLY A 44 -1.81 28.58 53.17
CA GLY A 44 -0.87 29.57 53.68
C GLY A 44 0.07 29.17 54.83
N LEU A 45 1.36 29.28 54.51
CA LEU A 45 2.31 30.08 55.32
C LEU A 45 3.66 30.18 54.57
N THR A 46 4.12 31.39 54.45
CA THR A 46 5.44 31.83 53.98
C THR A 46 6.51 31.34 54.93
N ASP A 47 7.64 30.86 54.43
CA ASP A 47 8.92 31.31 54.99
C ASP A 47 10.04 31.16 53.95
N LYS A 48 10.91 32.15 53.99
CA LYS A 48 12.14 32.33 53.24
C LYS A 48 13.24 31.50 53.82
N THR A 49 14.09 30.83 53.08
CA THR A 49 15.54 31.08 53.06
C THR A 49 16.35 30.04 52.26
N LYS A 50 17.30 30.58 51.54
CA LYS A 50 18.62 30.07 51.12
C LYS A 50 18.78 29.04 50.00
N LYS A 51 19.45 29.60 48.98
CA LYS A 51 20.22 28.95 47.91
C LYS A 51 20.99 27.72 48.37
N GLY A 52 20.87 26.67 47.58
CA GLY A 52 21.76 25.49 47.59
C GLY A 52 21.59 24.75 46.30
N ASP A 53 22.47 25.05 45.36
CA ASP A 53 22.64 24.37 44.08
C ASP A 53 22.89 22.87 44.35
N ARG A 54 21.95 21.98 43.98
CA ARG A 54 22.20 20.55 43.79
C ARG A 54 21.37 20.12 42.57
N SER A 55 22.05 20.09 41.45
CA SER A 55 21.61 19.38 40.26
C SER A 55 21.31 17.93 40.63
N LEU A 56 20.04 17.58 40.69
CA LEU A 56 19.58 16.19 40.70
C LEU A 56 19.92 15.56 39.36
N PRO A 57 20.50 14.37 39.29
CA PRO A 57 20.73 13.69 38.03
C PRO A 57 19.33 13.36 37.40
N GLU A 58 19.15 13.76 36.16
CA GLU A 58 18.03 13.31 35.33
C GLU A 58 18.04 11.78 35.32
N ILE A 59 17.14 11.17 36.08
CA ILE A 59 16.84 9.75 35.96
C ILE A 59 16.10 9.58 34.64
N ASN A 60 16.86 9.31 33.58
CA ASN A 60 16.34 8.79 32.33
C ASN A 60 15.56 7.51 32.64
N TYR A 61 14.24 7.61 32.76
CA TYR A 61 13.33 6.47 32.67
C TYR A 61 13.39 5.91 31.26
N LEU A 62 14.47 5.22 30.91
CA LEU A 62 14.48 4.25 29.83
C LEU A 62 13.46 3.18 30.22
N CYS A 63 12.24 3.36 29.73
CA CYS A 63 11.21 2.34 29.76
C CYS A 63 11.73 1.16 28.91
N PHE A 64 12.51 0.30 29.52
CA PHE A 64 12.89 -0.99 28.97
C PHE A 64 11.59 -1.76 28.77
N VAL A 65 11.06 -1.76 27.54
CA VAL A 65 10.02 -2.70 27.14
C VAL A 65 10.64 -4.09 27.26
N MET A 66 10.50 -4.68 28.43
CA MET A 66 10.94 -6.05 28.74
C MET A 66 10.18 -6.97 27.78
N LYS A 67 10.82 -7.31 26.64
CA LYS A 67 10.30 -8.35 25.75
C LYS A 67 10.12 -9.63 26.55
N TYR A 68 8.88 -9.96 26.88
CA TYR A 68 8.52 -11.19 27.57
C TYR A 68 9.05 -12.39 26.77
N LYS A 69 10.03 -13.11 27.35
CA LYS A 69 10.56 -14.34 26.78
C LYS A 69 9.90 -15.53 27.48
N GLN A 70 9.34 -16.42 26.68
CA GLN A 70 8.80 -17.68 27.24
C GLN A 70 9.91 -18.65 27.56
N LEU A 71 9.69 -19.48 28.59
CA LEU A 71 10.63 -20.55 28.93
C LEU A 71 10.71 -21.55 27.77
N THR A 72 11.95 -21.96 27.44
CA THR A 72 12.24 -22.95 26.42
C THR A 72 12.05 -24.39 26.98
N SER A 73 12.06 -25.37 26.10
CA SER A 73 12.06 -26.79 26.51
C SER A 73 13.27 -27.13 27.38
N GLN A 74 14.46 -26.62 27.02
CA GLN A 74 15.69 -26.80 27.78
C GLN A 74 15.61 -26.20 29.19
N GLN A 75 15.08 -24.97 29.30
CA GLN A 75 14.89 -24.33 30.62
C GLN A 75 13.90 -25.13 31.50
N ARG A 76 12.86 -25.73 30.93
CA ARG A 76 11.93 -26.62 31.65
C ARG A 76 12.62 -27.90 32.13
N SER A 77 13.49 -28.50 31.31
CA SER A 77 14.31 -29.66 31.69
C SER A 77 15.24 -29.32 32.84
N GLN A 78 15.90 -28.15 32.82
CA GLN A 78 16.75 -27.65 33.92
C GLN A 78 15.93 -27.48 35.21
N ILE A 79 14.76 -26.83 35.13
CA ILE A 79 13.85 -26.66 36.26
C ILE A 79 13.51 -28.04 36.87
N PHE A 80 13.17 -29.03 36.04
CA PHE A 80 12.84 -30.37 36.51
C PHE A 80 14.02 -31.01 37.24
N ALA A 81 15.22 -31.01 36.65
CA ALA A 81 16.43 -31.61 37.25
C ALA A 81 16.79 -30.97 38.60
N LEU A 82 16.69 -29.65 38.73
CA LEU A 82 16.97 -28.91 39.95
C LEU A 82 15.91 -29.12 41.03
N LEU A 83 14.63 -29.29 40.64
CA LEU A 83 13.56 -29.68 41.58
C LEU A 83 13.77 -31.07 42.16
N GLN A 84 14.26 -32.04 41.37
CA GLN A 84 14.60 -33.38 41.84
C GLN A 84 15.71 -33.35 42.89
N ARG A 85 16.66 -32.41 42.77
CA ARG A 85 17.74 -32.17 43.73
C ARG A 85 17.32 -31.36 44.94
N LYS A 86 16.01 -31.03 45.09
CA LYS A 86 15.44 -30.20 46.16
C LYS A 86 16.12 -28.82 46.28
N THR A 87 16.65 -28.29 45.18
CA THR A 87 17.29 -26.97 45.16
C THR A 87 16.28 -25.88 45.49
N PRO A 88 16.63 -24.85 46.29
CA PRO A 88 15.73 -23.75 46.63
C PRO A 88 15.23 -23.00 45.37
N ARG A 89 13.94 -22.62 45.35
CA ARG A 89 13.34 -21.95 44.17
C ARG A 89 14.03 -20.64 43.79
N LYS A 90 14.62 -19.92 44.73
CA LYS A 90 15.38 -18.71 44.50
C LYS A 90 16.62 -19.01 43.64
N GLU A 91 17.31 -20.08 43.94
CA GLU A 91 18.51 -20.53 43.24
C GLU A 91 18.18 -21.10 41.85
N ILE A 92 17.11 -21.90 41.75
CA ILE A 92 16.59 -22.39 40.42
C ILE A 92 16.29 -21.21 39.49
N ALA A 93 15.63 -20.17 40.00
CA ALA A 93 15.29 -19.00 39.20
C ALA A 93 16.54 -18.28 38.67
N LEU A 94 17.58 -18.20 39.50
CA LEU A 94 18.88 -17.61 39.13
C LEU A 94 19.58 -18.43 38.05
N ILE A 95 19.70 -19.75 38.22
CA ILE A 95 20.35 -20.68 37.26
C ILE A 95 19.64 -20.69 35.91
N VAL A 96 18.31 -20.69 35.91
CA VAL A 96 17.48 -20.73 34.68
C VAL A 96 17.40 -19.36 33.99
N GLY A 97 17.81 -18.28 34.67
CA GLY A 97 17.76 -16.91 34.14
C GLY A 97 16.32 -16.36 34.06
N CYS A 98 15.48 -16.66 35.06
CA CYS A 98 14.12 -16.15 35.11
C CYS A 98 13.78 -15.57 36.48
N SER A 99 12.70 -14.78 36.59
CA SER A 99 12.24 -14.29 37.91
C SER A 99 11.65 -15.42 38.72
N GLN A 100 11.77 -15.34 40.04
CA GLN A 100 11.17 -16.31 40.97
C GLN A 100 9.63 -16.39 40.80
N ALA A 101 8.99 -15.26 40.46
CA ALA A 101 7.55 -15.22 40.16
C ALA A 101 7.23 -15.98 38.84
N THR A 102 8.10 -15.92 37.83
CA THR A 102 7.96 -16.70 36.60
C THR A 102 8.09 -18.18 36.85
N LEU A 103 9.07 -18.60 37.66
CA LEU A 103 9.27 -20.00 38.03
C LEU A 103 8.03 -20.53 38.82
N SER A 104 7.54 -19.78 39.79
CA SER A 104 6.39 -20.17 40.59
C SER A 104 5.13 -20.31 39.74
N ARG A 105 4.90 -19.40 38.79
CA ARG A 105 3.77 -19.50 37.84
C ARG A 105 3.94 -20.69 36.87
N GLU A 106 5.15 -20.96 36.41
CA GLU A 106 5.45 -22.10 35.54
C GLU A 106 5.13 -23.43 36.23
N ILE A 107 5.64 -23.62 37.45
CA ILE A 107 5.38 -24.83 38.22
C ILE A 107 3.87 -24.98 38.50
N ARG A 108 3.20 -23.94 39.02
CA ARG A 108 1.78 -23.97 39.29
C ARG A 108 0.90 -24.30 38.09
N ARG A 109 1.25 -23.78 36.91
CA ARG A 109 0.45 -23.94 35.68
C ARG A 109 0.70 -25.23 34.94
N ASN A 110 1.84 -25.86 35.16
CA ASN A 110 2.34 -26.96 34.32
C ASN A 110 2.68 -28.22 35.15
N SER A 111 2.34 -28.27 36.42
CA SER A 111 2.38 -29.51 37.18
C SER A 111 1.19 -30.41 36.84
N THR A 112 1.36 -31.70 36.97
CA THR A 112 0.28 -32.70 36.83
C THR A 112 -0.76 -32.57 37.93
N ALA A 113 -1.91 -33.21 37.79
CA ALA A 113 -2.96 -33.22 38.82
C ALA A 113 -2.46 -33.77 40.20
N LYS A 114 -1.43 -34.62 40.19
CA LYS A 114 -0.76 -35.15 41.40
C LYS A 114 0.32 -34.18 41.95
N GLY A 115 0.45 -32.96 41.42
CA GLY A 115 1.41 -31.96 41.88
C GLY A 115 2.83 -32.15 41.36
N ASN A 116 3.12 -33.17 40.59
CA ASN A 116 4.46 -33.42 40.05
C ASN A 116 4.76 -32.56 38.82
N TYR A 117 5.88 -31.86 38.83
CA TYR A 117 6.35 -31.11 37.66
C TYR A 117 7.23 -32.05 36.78
N LEU A 118 6.72 -32.38 35.59
CA LEU A 118 7.42 -33.19 34.57
C LEU A 118 7.67 -32.29 33.37
N TRP A 119 8.92 -32.09 32.98
CA TRP A 119 9.32 -31.07 31.99
C TRP A 119 8.70 -31.27 30.59
N ASP A 120 8.60 -32.51 30.14
CA ASP A 120 7.99 -32.92 28.88
C ASP A 120 6.49 -32.56 28.83
N LYS A 121 5.73 -32.96 29.87
CA LYS A 121 4.32 -32.64 30.04
C LYS A 121 4.11 -31.13 30.23
N ALA A 122 4.96 -30.47 31.01
CA ALA A 122 4.92 -29.04 31.22
C ALA A 122 5.14 -28.27 29.91
N HIS A 123 6.03 -28.74 29.05
CA HIS A 123 6.26 -28.18 27.73
C HIS A 123 5.03 -28.40 26.81
N ALA A 124 4.51 -29.60 26.75
CA ALA A 124 3.31 -29.92 25.97
C ALA A 124 2.10 -29.08 26.38
N MET A 125 1.82 -28.95 27.69
CA MET A 125 0.75 -28.12 28.24
C MET A 125 0.93 -26.63 27.93
N ALA A 126 2.15 -26.12 27.94
CA ALA A 126 2.46 -24.75 27.57
C ALA A 126 2.24 -24.52 26.08
N MET A 127 2.65 -25.43 25.21
CA MET A 127 2.45 -25.36 23.77
C MET A 127 0.97 -25.46 23.40
N GLU A 128 0.22 -26.33 24.04
CA GLU A 128 -1.23 -26.44 23.81
C GLU A 128 -1.99 -25.16 24.17
N ARG A 129 -1.69 -24.55 25.32
CA ARG A 129 -2.25 -23.23 25.68
C ARG A 129 -1.89 -22.15 24.66
N ARG A 130 -0.67 -22.18 24.13
CA ARG A 130 -0.25 -21.25 23.09
C ARG A 130 -1.05 -21.45 21.80
N LYS A 131 -1.33 -22.69 21.41
CA LYS A 131 -2.19 -23.01 20.25
C LYS A 131 -3.62 -22.51 20.48
N ARG A 132 -4.20 -22.71 21.65
CA ARG A 132 -5.55 -22.17 22.02
C ARG A 132 -5.60 -20.65 21.97
N SER A 133 -4.59 -19.96 22.45
CA SER A 133 -4.50 -18.50 22.43
C SER A 133 -4.44 -17.93 21.01
N THR A 134 -3.84 -18.66 20.05
CA THR A 134 -3.79 -18.24 18.64
C THR A 134 -5.10 -18.57 17.91
N SER A 135 -5.85 -19.60 18.31
CA SER A 135 -7.12 -19.95 17.66
C SER A 135 -8.24 -18.95 17.91
N ASN A 136 -8.20 -18.21 19.03
CA ASN A 136 -9.15 -17.13 19.34
C ASN A 136 -8.96 -15.87 18.47
N ARG A 137 -7.92 -15.83 17.61
CA ARG A 137 -7.69 -14.78 16.61
C ARG A 137 -8.00 -15.30 15.19
N LYS A 138 -8.97 -16.20 15.06
CA LYS A 138 -9.41 -16.63 13.73
C LYS A 138 -9.98 -15.43 13.00
N LEU A 139 -9.36 -15.12 11.88
CA LEU A 139 -9.96 -14.21 10.91
C LEU A 139 -11.29 -14.82 10.45
N ASP A 140 -12.29 -13.97 10.30
CA ASP A 140 -13.55 -14.36 9.68
C ASP A 140 -13.26 -14.94 8.27
N SER A 141 -13.88 -16.07 7.96
CA SER A 141 -13.73 -16.73 6.66
C SER A 141 -14.16 -15.84 5.50
N ILE A 142 -15.16 -15.00 5.71
CA ILE A 142 -15.64 -14.00 4.74
C ILE A 142 -14.55 -12.97 4.48
N LEU A 143 -13.89 -12.46 5.52
CA LEU A 143 -12.79 -11.50 5.37
C LEU A 143 -11.58 -12.12 4.64
N VAL A 144 -11.24 -13.37 4.95
CA VAL A 144 -10.18 -14.11 4.24
C VAL A 144 -10.51 -14.26 2.77
N TRP A 145 -11.72 -14.67 2.43
CA TRP A 145 -12.20 -14.77 1.06
C TRP A 145 -12.11 -13.43 0.34
N ARG A 146 -12.61 -12.36 0.97
CA ARG A 146 -12.57 -11.01 0.41
C ARG A 146 -11.14 -10.53 0.14
N ILE A 147 -10.20 -10.78 1.05
CA ILE A 147 -8.77 -10.47 0.84
C ILE A 147 -8.22 -11.25 -0.35
N LYS A 148 -8.58 -12.53 -0.51
CA LYS A 148 -8.16 -13.33 -1.66
C LYS A 148 -8.69 -12.75 -2.97
N GLN A 149 -9.97 -12.36 -3.03
CA GLN A 149 -10.55 -11.73 -4.23
C GLN A 149 -9.85 -10.41 -4.59
N MET A 150 -9.53 -9.56 -3.60
CA MET A 150 -8.79 -8.32 -3.85
C MET A 150 -7.41 -8.57 -4.48
N ILE A 151 -6.76 -9.72 -4.17
CA ILE A 151 -5.49 -10.11 -4.78
C ILE A 151 -5.71 -10.67 -6.18
N LEU A 152 -6.69 -11.54 -6.38
CA LEU A 152 -6.92 -12.25 -7.64
C LEU A 152 -7.47 -11.31 -8.72
N ASP A 153 -8.51 -10.55 -8.42
CA ASP A 153 -9.23 -9.71 -9.39
C ASP A 153 -8.52 -8.39 -9.65
N HIS A 154 -8.01 -7.75 -8.58
CA HIS A 154 -7.45 -6.41 -8.64
C HIS A 154 -5.94 -6.35 -8.53
N GLN A 155 -5.27 -7.45 -8.16
CA GLN A 155 -3.83 -7.53 -7.92
C GLN A 155 -3.34 -6.43 -6.94
N TRP A 156 -4.14 -6.13 -5.92
CA TRP A 156 -3.75 -5.17 -4.90
C TRP A 156 -2.65 -5.71 -4.00
N SER A 157 -1.77 -4.82 -3.57
CA SER A 157 -0.74 -5.18 -2.59
C SER A 157 -1.34 -5.31 -1.19
N PRO A 158 -0.69 -6.06 -0.26
CA PRO A 158 -1.14 -6.14 1.13
C PRO A 158 -1.34 -4.79 1.82
N GLU A 159 -0.53 -3.77 1.49
CA GLU A 159 -0.68 -2.41 2.00
C GLU A 159 -1.94 -1.73 1.45
N GLN A 160 -2.23 -1.91 0.16
CA GLN A 160 -3.43 -1.38 -0.48
C GLN A 160 -4.71 -2.01 0.08
N ILE A 161 -4.70 -3.34 0.27
CA ILE A 161 -5.81 -4.09 0.88
C ILE A 161 -6.07 -3.60 2.30
N ARG A 162 -5.01 -3.50 3.13
CA ARG A 162 -5.13 -2.98 4.49
C ARG A 162 -5.75 -1.57 4.50
N GLY A 163 -5.29 -0.70 3.60
CA GLY A 163 -5.76 0.67 3.54
C GLY A 163 -7.22 0.78 3.09
N ALA A 164 -7.62 -0.01 2.08
CA ALA A 164 -9.00 -0.06 1.60
C ALA A 164 -9.96 -0.58 2.69
N LEU A 165 -9.61 -1.71 3.32
CA LEU A 165 -10.38 -2.28 4.43
C LEU A 165 -10.45 -1.32 5.63
N GLY A 166 -9.36 -0.59 5.91
CA GLY A 166 -9.32 0.41 6.98
C GLY A 166 -10.31 1.57 6.76
N LYS A 167 -10.57 1.97 5.53
CA LYS A 167 -11.61 2.96 5.20
C LYS A 167 -13.03 2.46 5.49
N GLU A 168 -13.22 1.16 5.45
CA GLU A 168 -14.49 0.49 5.77
C GLU A 168 -14.61 0.14 7.26
N GLY A 169 -13.65 0.57 8.10
CA GLY A 169 -13.62 0.26 9.53
C GLY A 169 -13.06 -1.13 9.87
N VAL A 170 -12.58 -1.89 8.88
CA VAL A 170 -12.04 -3.25 9.09
C VAL A 170 -10.54 -3.19 9.32
N SER A 171 -10.08 -3.57 10.52
CA SER A 171 -8.66 -3.58 10.88
C SER A 171 -8.03 -4.95 10.61
N VAL A 172 -7.06 -4.99 9.70
CA VAL A 172 -6.25 -6.18 9.42
C VAL A 172 -4.77 -5.79 9.30
N SER A 173 -3.87 -6.62 9.85
CA SER A 173 -2.44 -6.34 9.73
C SER A 173 -1.89 -6.77 8.36
N ILE A 174 -0.89 -6.04 7.84
CA ILE A 174 -0.19 -6.42 6.60
C ILE A 174 0.41 -7.83 6.73
N GLN A 175 0.94 -8.16 7.92
CA GLN A 175 1.52 -9.49 8.18
C GLN A 175 0.47 -10.60 8.08
N THR A 176 -0.76 -10.33 8.52
CA THR A 176 -1.88 -11.26 8.38
C THR A 176 -2.17 -11.57 6.91
N ILE A 177 -2.19 -10.54 6.05
CA ILE A 177 -2.39 -10.71 4.61
C ILE A 177 -1.24 -11.52 3.98
N TYR A 178 0.01 -11.24 4.36
CA TYR A 178 1.14 -12.06 3.92
C TYR A 178 1.04 -13.52 4.39
N ASN A 179 0.51 -13.77 5.58
CA ASN A 179 0.30 -15.12 6.08
C ASN A 179 -0.79 -15.86 5.27
N ILE A 180 -1.85 -15.17 4.84
CA ILE A 180 -2.86 -15.73 3.92
C ILE A 180 -2.23 -16.12 2.58
N ILE A 181 -1.39 -15.22 2.00
CA ILE A 181 -0.68 -15.49 0.75
C ILE A 181 0.29 -16.68 0.90
N LYS A 182 0.95 -16.79 2.06
CA LYS A 182 1.87 -17.90 2.36
C LYS A 182 1.16 -19.25 2.53
N ALA A 183 -0.05 -19.22 3.09
CA ALA A 183 -0.87 -20.41 3.34
C ALA A 183 -1.60 -20.92 2.09
N ASP A 184 -1.49 -20.21 0.96
CA ASP A 184 -2.06 -20.61 -0.31
C ASP A 184 -1.18 -21.67 -1.00
N GLU A 185 -1.59 -22.92 -0.91
CA GLU A 185 -0.89 -24.09 -1.48
C GLU A 185 -0.88 -24.06 -3.02
N SER A 186 -1.92 -23.49 -3.65
CA SER A 186 -2.00 -23.37 -5.11
C SER A 186 -0.93 -22.42 -5.68
N GLY A 187 -0.41 -21.50 -4.86
CA GLY A 187 0.51 -20.44 -5.25
C GLY A 187 -0.12 -19.38 -6.15
N GLU A 188 -1.43 -19.41 -6.35
CA GLU A 188 -2.15 -18.47 -7.23
C GLU A 188 -2.12 -17.04 -6.69
N LEU A 189 -2.34 -16.87 -5.38
CA LEU A 189 -2.23 -15.56 -4.74
C LEU A 189 -0.83 -14.96 -4.91
N ARG A 190 0.21 -15.79 -4.79
CA ARG A 190 1.59 -15.35 -4.96
C ARG A 190 1.90 -14.93 -6.40
N ARG A 191 1.38 -15.64 -7.41
CA ARG A 191 1.54 -15.27 -8.82
C ARG A 191 0.88 -13.93 -9.15
N ASN A 192 -0.22 -13.59 -8.49
CA ASN A 192 -0.92 -12.31 -8.64
C ASN A 192 -0.30 -11.15 -7.85
N CYS A 193 0.69 -11.40 -6.99
CA CYS A 193 1.43 -10.34 -6.32
C CYS A 193 2.36 -9.59 -7.29
N ARG A 194 2.60 -8.30 -7.02
CA ARG A 194 3.46 -7.43 -7.86
C ARG A 194 4.88 -7.97 -8.06
N HIS A 195 5.42 -8.64 -7.05
CA HIS A 195 6.78 -9.20 -7.07
C HIS A 195 6.77 -10.63 -6.56
N PRO A 196 6.32 -11.59 -7.37
CA PRO A 196 6.23 -12.99 -6.94
C PRO A 196 7.61 -13.60 -6.62
N ASN A 197 8.68 -13.10 -7.26
CA ASN A 197 10.06 -13.59 -7.11
C ASN A 197 11.03 -12.40 -7.00
N PHE A 198 10.96 -11.67 -5.89
CA PHE A 198 11.85 -10.52 -5.71
C PHE A 198 13.28 -10.98 -5.39
N ARG A 199 14.18 -10.89 -6.37
CA ARG A 199 15.64 -10.85 -6.17
C ARG A 199 16.14 -9.48 -6.61
N ARG A 200 16.80 -8.76 -5.70
CA ARG A 200 17.45 -7.49 -6.00
C ARG A 200 18.59 -7.77 -6.98
N ARG A 201 18.47 -7.30 -8.23
CA ARG A 201 19.56 -7.35 -9.20
C ARG A 201 20.42 -6.12 -9.01
N PRO A 202 21.78 -6.21 -9.10
CA PRO A 202 22.63 -5.03 -9.13
C PRO A 202 22.23 -4.13 -10.31
N ALA A 203 22.40 -2.83 -10.13
CA ALA A 203 22.17 -1.86 -11.20
C ALA A 203 23.17 -2.13 -12.32
N ALA A 204 22.68 -2.33 -13.54
CA ALA A 204 23.55 -2.39 -14.72
C ALA A 204 24.03 -0.98 -15.06
N GLU A 205 25.29 -0.84 -15.44
CA GLU A 205 25.84 0.39 -15.99
C GLU A 205 25.04 0.85 -17.20
N ARG A 206 24.59 2.09 -17.16
CA ARG A 206 23.84 2.69 -18.26
C ARG A 206 24.83 3.30 -19.26
N ARG A 207 24.77 2.85 -20.51
CA ARG A 207 25.50 3.50 -21.59
C ARG A 207 24.92 4.88 -21.87
N PRO A 208 25.75 5.92 -22.07
CA PRO A 208 25.27 7.24 -22.42
C PRO A 208 24.55 7.20 -23.78
N THR A 209 23.34 7.70 -23.84
CA THR A 209 22.59 7.92 -25.07
C THR A 209 22.91 9.31 -25.61
N LYS A 210 23.05 9.44 -26.95
CA LYS A 210 23.26 10.73 -27.59
C LYS A 210 22.12 11.67 -27.29
N ALA A 211 22.41 12.89 -26.82
CA ALA A 211 21.42 13.91 -26.60
C ALA A 211 20.75 14.28 -27.93
N THR A 212 19.43 14.24 -27.99
CA THR A 212 18.66 14.68 -29.16
C THR A 212 18.43 16.18 -29.04
N ASN A 213 18.79 16.94 -30.03
CA ASN A 213 18.52 18.38 -30.08
C ASN A 213 17.08 18.60 -30.57
N ILE A 214 16.15 18.92 -29.67
CA ILE A 214 14.77 19.27 -30.02
C ILE A 214 14.68 20.78 -30.10
N ALA A 215 14.25 21.29 -31.26
CA ALA A 215 14.09 22.73 -31.47
C ALA A 215 12.98 23.30 -30.57
N ASN A 216 13.16 24.55 -30.12
CA ASN A 216 12.17 25.32 -29.31
C ASN A 216 11.66 24.61 -28.06
N ARG A 217 12.48 23.75 -27.43
CA ARG A 217 12.12 23.07 -26.18
C ARG A 217 12.14 24.06 -25.01
N THR A 218 11.16 23.96 -24.11
CA THR A 218 11.16 24.68 -22.83
C THR A 218 11.81 23.80 -21.76
N SER A 219 12.77 24.35 -21.02
CA SER A 219 13.47 23.61 -19.97
C SER A 219 12.55 23.33 -18.80
N ILE A 220 12.81 22.23 -18.08
CA ILE A 220 12.10 21.94 -16.82
C ILE A 220 12.39 22.99 -15.74
N HIS A 221 13.50 23.71 -15.85
CA HIS A 221 13.85 24.79 -14.91
C HIS A 221 12.94 26.01 -15.04
N ASP A 222 12.28 26.18 -16.20
CA ASP A 222 11.31 27.23 -16.46
C ASP A 222 9.89 26.83 -16.00
N ARG A 223 9.72 25.61 -15.49
CA ARG A 223 8.44 25.10 -15.03
C ARG A 223 8.01 25.81 -13.73
N PRO A 224 6.74 26.31 -13.64
CA PRO A 224 6.26 27.01 -12.46
C PRO A 224 6.43 26.19 -11.18
N ALA A 225 6.76 26.87 -10.06
CA ALA A 225 6.96 26.22 -8.77
C ALA A 225 5.70 25.48 -8.26
N GLU A 226 4.50 25.96 -8.65
CA GLU A 226 3.22 25.33 -8.32
C GLU A 226 3.05 23.94 -8.94
N ALA A 227 3.81 23.63 -10.01
CA ALA A 227 3.83 22.32 -10.62
C ALA A 227 4.67 21.32 -9.81
N ASP A 228 4.50 21.30 -8.48
CA ASP A 228 5.20 20.47 -7.50
C ASP A 228 4.56 19.08 -7.30
N GLY A 229 3.47 18.79 -8.03
CA GLY A 229 2.67 17.55 -7.91
C GLY A 229 1.57 17.62 -6.85
N LYS A 230 1.29 18.82 -6.31
CA LYS A 230 0.11 19.10 -5.48
C LYS A 230 -0.99 19.81 -6.25
N ARG A 231 -0.62 20.58 -7.29
CA ARG A 231 -1.56 21.22 -8.21
C ARG A 231 -2.16 20.17 -9.17
N PHE A 232 -3.45 20.26 -9.43
CA PHE A 232 -4.13 19.43 -10.44
C PHE A 232 -3.92 20.00 -11.84
N GLY A 233 -3.77 19.10 -12.81
CA GLY A 233 -3.61 19.47 -14.23
C GLY A 233 -2.16 19.42 -14.72
N ASP A 234 -1.21 19.05 -13.88
CA ASP A 234 0.18 18.83 -14.27
C ASP A 234 0.41 17.36 -14.63
N PHE A 235 0.78 17.09 -15.88
CA PHE A 235 0.98 15.75 -16.40
C PHE A 235 2.47 15.42 -16.61
N GLU A 236 2.80 14.15 -16.46
CA GLU A 236 4.06 13.57 -16.94
C GLU A 236 3.76 12.63 -18.09
N MET A 237 4.60 12.67 -19.13
CA MET A 237 4.47 11.87 -20.36
C MET A 237 5.72 11.05 -20.58
N ASP A 238 5.54 9.78 -20.96
CA ASP A 238 6.63 8.87 -21.27
C ASP A 238 6.20 7.80 -22.28
N LEU A 239 7.16 7.16 -22.93
CA LEU A 239 6.93 6.02 -23.80
C LEU A 239 7.52 4.74 -23.20
N ILE A 240 6.73 3.69 -23.20
CA ILE A 240 7.26 2.35 -23.01
C ILE A 240 7.43 1.72 -24.39
N VAL A 241 8.66 1.29 -24.69
CA VAL A 241 9.02 0.74 -26.00
C VAL A 241 9.51 -0.70 -25.84
N ASP A 242 9.16 -1.55 -26.80
CA ASP A 242 9.68 -2.91 -26.90
C ASP A 242 10.93 -2.98 -27.84
N SER A 243 11.50 -4.17 -27.98
CA SER A 243 12.65 -4.41 -28.85
C SER A 243 12.32 -4.37 -30.36
N PHE A 244 11.04 -4.37 -30.71
CA PHE A 244 10.54 -4.37 -32.09
C PHE A 244 10.14 -2.97 -32.57
N GLY A 245 10.27 -1.96 -31.71
CA GLY A 245 9.92 -0.57 -32.03
C GLY A 245 8.46 -0.20 -31.79
N HIS A 246 7.64 -1.11 -31.25
CA HIS A 246 6.28 -0.77 -30.84
C HIS A 246 6.32 0.06 -29.54
N ALA A 247 5.39 0.99 -29.41
CA ALA A 247 5.36 1.93 -28.31
C ALA A 247 3.98 2.00 -27.67
N ILE A 248 3.98 2.20 -26.35
CA ILE A 248 2.78 2.52 -25.55
C ILE A 248 3.01 3.88 -24.92
N LEU A 249 2.13 4.82 -25.22
CA LEU A 249 2.10 6.14 -24.58
C LEU A 249 1.54 6.00 -23.18
N VAL A 250 2.20 6.64 -22.22
CA VAL A 250 1.77 6.72 -20.81
C VAL A 250 1.72 8.18 -20.41
N LEU A 251 0.56 8.65 -19.98
CA LEU A 251 0.32 9.97 -19.42
C LEU A 251 -0.10 9.79 -17.98
N VAL A 252 0.49 10.54 -17.05
CA VAL A 252 0.17 10.46 -15.62
C VAL A 252 -0.10 11.86 -15.09
N GLU A 253 -1.28 12.06 -14.51
CA GLU A 253 -1.57 13.28 -13.76
C GLU A 253 -0.88 13.22 -12.39
N ARG A 254 -0.08 14.25 -12.07
CA ARG A 254 0.90 14.20 -10.96
C ARG A 254 0.28 14.22 -9.57
N LYS A 255 -0.84 14.91 -9.37
CA LYS A 255 -1.52 15.00 -8.07
C LYS A 255 -2.22 13.71 -7.71
N THR A 256 -3.00 13.17 -8.63
CA THR A 256 -3.89 12.03 -8.41
C THR A 256 -3.26 10.69 -8.81
N ASN A 257 -2.15 10.71 -9.56
CA ASN A 257 -1.56 9.54 -10.20
C ASN A 257 -2.52 8.84 -11.18
N PHE A 258 -3.47 9.59 -11.77
CA PHE A 258 -4.35 9.05 -12.79
C PHE A 258 -3.58 8.78 -14.08
N VAL A 259 -3.73 7.57 -14.61
CA VAL A 259 -2.97 7.07 -15.76
C VAL A 259 -3.85 6.97 -16.98
N MET A 260 -3.39 7.51 -18.11
CA MET A 260 -3.94 7.25 -19.44
C MET A 260 -2.89 6.47 -20.23
N MET A 261 -3.31 5.39 -20.87
CA MET A 261 -2.41 4.54 -21.66
C MET A 261 -3.01 4.22 -23.00
N GLU A 262 -2.16 4.27 -24.05
CA GLU A 262 -2.56 3.85 -25.37
C GLU A 262 -1.40 3.28 -26.18
N LYS A 263 -1.64 2.20 -26.92
CA LYS A 263 -0.71 1.62 -27.87
C LYS A 263 -0.65 2.51 -29.11
N LEU A 264 0.56 2.86 -29.54
CA LEU A 264 0.77 3.73 -30.70
C LEU A 264 0.89 2.89 -32.00
N PRO A 265 0.00 3.10 -32.98
CA PRO A 265 0.01 2.29 -34.21
C PRO A 265 1.25 2.54 -35.08
N HIS A 266 1.91 3.68 -34.91
CA HIS A 266 3.08 4.09 -35.69
C HIS A 266 4.39 4.10 -34.87
N GLY A 267 4.41 3.41 -33.73
CA GLY A 267 5.59 3.34 -32.87
C GLY A 267 6.00 4.72 -32.31
N LYS A 268 7.29 5.07 -32.42
CA LYS A 268 7.86 6.31 -31.86
C LYS A 268 7.74 7.55 -32.75
N LYS A 269 6.94 7.55 -33.79
CA LYS A 269 6.85 8.71 -34.69
C LYS A 269 6.21 9.91 -33.96
N ALA A 270 6.89 11.08 -34.03
CA ALA A 270 6.55 12.27 -33.24
C ALA A 270 5.15 12.83 -33.56
N VAL A 271 4.82 13.03 -34.83
CA VAL A 271 3.54 13.62 -35.27
C VAL A 271 2.33 12.72 -34.89
N PRO A 272 2.33 11.40 -35.19
CA PRO A 272 1.26 10.52 -34.71
C PRO A 272 1.13 10.45 -33.18
N LEU A 273 2.26 10.52 -32.46
CA LEU A 273 2.25 10.60 -31.00
C LEU A 273 1.56 11.87 -30.54
N ALA A 274 1.93 13.04 -31.09
CA ALA A 274 1.33 14.32 -30.74
C ALA A 274 -0.20 14.30 -30.94
N ARG A 275 -0.68 13.78 -32.07
CA ARG A 275 -2.13 13.59 -32.34
C ARG A 275 -2.81 12.71 -31.29
N THR A 276 -2.14 11.63 -30.86
CA THR A 276 -2.68 10.74 -29.83
C THR A 276 -2.76 11.43 -28.48
N VAL A 277 -1.73 12.20 -28.08
CA VAL A 277 -1.74 13.01 -26.85
C VAL A 277 -2.87 14.02 -26.87
N VAL A 278 -3.02 14.79 -27.96
CA VAL A 278 -4.10 15.77 -28.11
C VAL A 278 -5.46 15.08 -27.97
N ARG A 279 -5.69 13.96 -28.66
CA ARG A 279 -6.95 13.22 -28.59
C ARG A 279 -7.28 12.72 -27.17
N LEU A 280 -6.31 12.20 -26.45
CA LEU A 280 -6.51 11.71 -25.08
C LEU A 280 -6.79 12.85 -24.08
N LEU A 281 -6.14 14.00 -24.24
CA LEU A 281 -6.24 15.11 -23.31
C LEU A 281 -7.29 16.16 -23.71
N TYR A 282 -7.84 16.10 -24.93
CA TYR A 282 -8.74 17.12 -25.45
C TYR A 282 -9.96 17.38 -24.57
N GLY A 283 -10.59 16.34 -24.03
CA GLY A 283 -11.72 16.45 -23.11
C GLY A 283 -11.39 17.09 -21.76
N TYR A 284 -10.11 17.12 -21.43
CA TYR A 284 -9.61 17.66 -20.14
C TYR A 284 -8.84 18.96 -20.29
N ARG A 285 -8.75 19.54 -21.51
CA ARG A 285 -7.86 20.67 -21.83
C ARG A 285 -8.07 21.89 -20.94
N LYS A 286 -9.28 22.15 -20.46
CA LYS A 286 -9.56 23.26 -19.51
C LYS A 286 -8.90 23.10 -18.15
N TYR A 287 -8.48 21.90 -17.79
CA TYR A 287 -7.81 21.61 -16.52
C TYR A 287 -6.31 21.45 -16.66
N LEU A 288 -5.81 21.33 -17.90
CA LEU A 288 -4.39 21.15 -18.16
C LEU A 288 -3.60 22.42 -17.84
N LYS A 289 -2.44 22.23 -17.21
CA LYS A 289 -1.50 23.31 -16.88
C LYS A 289 -0.15 23.05 -17.53
N THR A 290 0.47 21.89 -17.25
CA THR A 290 1.79 21.55 -17.79
C THR A 290 1.85 20.09 -18.21
N ILE A 291 2.73 19.80 -19.17
CA ILE A 291 3.13 18.43 -19.53
C ILE A 291 4.65 18.34 -19.41
N THR A 292 5.17 17.37 -18.67
CA THR A 292 6.62 17.15 -18.54
C THR A 292 7.02 15.86 -19.23
N THR A 293 8.06 15.91 -20.08
CA THR A 293 8.58 14.76 -20.81
C THR A 293 10.12 14.71 -20.76
N ASP A 294 10.75 13.68 -21.35
CA ASP A 294 12.20 13.64 -21.55
C ASP A 294 12.61 14.21 -22.92
N ASN A 295 13.92 14.16 -23.21
CA ASN A 295 14.48 14.66 -24.46
C ASN A 295 14.46 13.60 -25.59
N GLY A 296 13.48 12.70 -25.61
CA GLY A 296 13.33 11.72 -26.68
C GLY A 296 12.90 12.38 -28.00
N SER A 297 13.44 11.94 -29.12
CA SER A 297 13.09 12.44 -30.49
C SER A 297 11.60 12.25 -30.79
N GLU A 298 10.95 11.32 -30.15
CA GLU A 298 9.52 11.06 -30.20
C GLU A 298 8.65 12.25 -29.74
N PHE A 299 9.21 13.15 -28.95
CA PHE A 299 8.52 14.36 -28.47
C PHE A 299 8.86 15.63 -29.27
N ALA A 300 9.54 15.49 -30.41
CA ALA A 300 9.91 16.64 -31.25
C ALA A 300 8.70 17.44 -31.76
N ALA A 301 7.52 16.82 -31.91
CA ALA A 301 6.27 17.48 -32.29
C ALA A 301 5.49 18.07 -31.08
N HIS A 302 6.17 18.51 -30.03
CA HIS A 302 5.56 19.07 -28.82
C HIS A 302 4.75 20.35 -29.07
N LEU A 303 5.13 21.14 -30.07
CA LEU A 303 4.37 22.32 -30.48
C LEU A 303 3.00 21.97 -31.06
N ASP A 304 2.87 20.84 -31.76
CA ASP A 304 1.58 20.35 -32.24
C ASP A 304 0.66 19.95 -31.06
N ILE A 305 1.26 19.43 -29.97
CA ILE A 305 0.51 19.14 -28.74
C ILE A 305 -0.04 20.42 -28.13
N THR A 306 0.80 21.43 -27.96
CA THR A 306 0.39 22.74 -27.42
C THR A 306 -0.69 23.37 -28.29
N ALA A 307 -0.48 23.45 -29.62
CA ALA A 307 -1.44 24.00 -30.55
C ALA A 307 -2.80 23.26 -30.52
N GLY A 308 -2.77 21.92 -30.49
CA GLY A 308 -3.97 21.09 -30.49
C GLY A 308 -4.78 21.15 -29.19
N LEU A 309 -4.16 21.55 -28.07
CA LEU A 309 -4.80 21.68 -26.77
C LEU A 309 -5.20 23.14 -26.42
N ARG A 310 -4.89 24.10 -27.28
CA ARG A 310 -5.17 25.53 -27.07
C ARG A 310 -6.67 25.79 -26.91
N MET A 311 -7.01 26.70 -25.97
CA MET A 311 -8.36 27.20 -25.74
C MET A 311 -8.37 28.73 -25.68
N ARG A 312 -9.39 29.35 -26.30
CA ARG A 312 -9.58 30.81 -26.18
C ARG A 312 -9.80 31.20 -24.71
N GLY A 313 -9.11 32.27 -24.27
CA GLY A 313 -9.27 32.83 -22.92
C GLY A 313 -8.60 32.03 -21.81
N MET A 314 -7.78 31.06 -22.14
CA MET A 314 -6.98 30.31 -21.17
C MET A 314 -5.50 30.33 -21.56
N ASP A 315 -4.62 30.17 -20.56
CA ASP A 315 -3.19 30.01 -20.80
C ASP A 315 -2.91 28.75 -21.61
N ASP A 316 -1.93 28.85 -22.51
CA ASP A 316 -1.50 27.69 -23.31
C ASP A 316 -0.83 26.63 -22.43
N VAL A 317 -1.13 25.37 -22.70
CA VAL A 317 -0.46 24.24 -22.07
C VAL A 317 0.99 24.18 -22.54
N THR A 318 1.94 24.28 -21.61
CA THR A 318 3.37 24.24 -21.93
C THR A 318 3.93 22.84 -21.71
N VAL A 319 4.75 22.37 -22.69
CA VAL A 319 5.49 21.11 -22.60
C VAL A 319 6.91 21.39 -22.12
N TYR A 320 7.26 20.87 -20.95
CA TYR A 320 8.58 20.99 -20.32
C TYR A 320 9.41 19.75 -20.54
N PHE A 321 10.70 19.93 -20.79
CA PHE A 321 11.64 18.85 -21.02
C PHE A 321 12.56 18.66 -19.82
N ALA A 322 12.55 17.46 -19.27
CA ALA A 322 13.43 17.08 -18.17
C ALA A 322 14.91 17.04 -18.62
N ASP A 323 15.82 17.25 -17.66
CA ASP A 323 17.24 17.13 -17.94
C ASP A 323 17.63 15.70 -18.29
N SER A 324 18.67 15.57 -19.08
CA SER A 324 19.22 14.26 -19.42
C SER A 324 19.68 13.54 -18.14
N TYR A 325 19.33 12.28 -18.03
CA TYR A 325 19.63 11.41 -16.88
C TYR A 325 18.96 11.79 -15.55
N CYS A 326 18.10 12.78 -15.51
CA CYS A 326 17.39 13.24 -14.33
C CYS A 326 15.99 12.60 -14.21
N SER A 327 15.94 11.27 -14.10
CA SER A 327 14.69 10.51 -14.07
C SER A 327 13.77 10.88 -12.91
N TRP A 328 14.32 11.40 -11.81
CA TRP A 328 13.54 11.88 -10.65
C TRP A 328 12.63 13.08 -10.98
N GLN A 329 12.95 13.84 -12.04
CA GLN A 329 12.12 14.95 -12.50
C GLN A 329 10.78 14.49 -13.10
N LYS A 330 10.67 13.19 -13.47
CA LYS A 330 9.47 12.49 -13.95
C LYS A 330 9.10 11.32 -13.02
N GLY A 331 9.11 11.53 -11.73
CA GLY A 331 8.94 10.47 -10.73
C GLY A 331 7.58 9.78 -10.76
N ALA A 332 6.51 10.48 -11.15
CA ALA A 332 5.16 9.92 -11.19
C ALA A 332 5.03 8.89 -12.33
N VAL A 333 5.41 9.23 -13.56
CA VAL A 333 5.33 8.30 -14.70
C VAL A 333 6.31 7.14 -14.54
N GLU A 334 7.51 7.37 -13.98
CA GLU A 334 8.43 6.26 -13.68
C GLU A 334 7.86 5.26 -12.68
N HIS A 335 7.16 5.76 -11.65
CA HIS A 335 6.48 4.90 -10.70
C HIS A 335 5.38 4.07 -11.37
N GLU A 336 4.55 4.71 -12.20
CA GLU A 336 3.49 4.01 -12.94
C GLU A 336 4.07 3.01 -13.95
N ASN A 337 5.16 3.34 -14.64
CA ASN A 337 5.84 2.41 -15.53
C ASN A 337 6.30 1.14 -14.80
N LYS A 338 6.75 1.26 -13.54
CA LYS A 338 7.07 0.07 -12.70
C LYS A 338 5.84 -0.78 -12.38
N LEU A 339 4.64 -0.18 -12.27
CA LEU A 339 3.39 -0.91 -12.05
C LEU A 339 2.88 -1.55 -13.34
N ILE A 340 3.00 -0.84 -14.47
CA ILE A 340 2.63 -1.34 -15.80
C ILE A 340 3.41 -2.62 -16.12
N ARG A 341 4.69 -2.71 -15.70
CA ARG A 341 5.55 -3.87 -15.91
C ARG A 341 5.08 -5.16 -15.18
N GLN A 342 4.12 -5.08 -14.30
CA GLN A 342 3.43 -6.26 -13.76
C GLN A 342 2.56 -6.94 -14.82
N TYR A 343 1.99 -6.17 -15.74
CA TYR A 343 1.06 -6.61 -16.78
C TYR A 343 1.73 -6.77 -18.15
N ILE A 344 2.65 -5.88 -18.45
CA ILE A 344 3.41 -5.82 -19.69
C ILE A 344 4.90 -5.94 -19.35
N PRO A 345 5.44 -7.16 -19.23
CA PRO A 345 6.82 -7.40 -18.82
C PRO A 345 7.84 -6.75 -19.75
N LYS A 346 9.04 -6.50 -19.24
CA LYS A 346 10.17 -6.11 -20.09
C LYS A 346 10.49 -7.25 -21.06
N LYS A 347 10.85 -6.91 -22.30
CA LYS A 347 11.18 -7.84 -23.38
C LYS A 347 9.99 -8.61 -23.99
N SER A 348 8.74 -8.31 -23.60
CA SER A 348 7.58 -8.82 -24.32
C SER A 348 7.37 -8.06 -25.62
N ASN A 349 6.81 -8.72 -26.62
CA ASN A 349 6.36 -8.10 -27.86
C ASN A 349 5.02 -7.39 -27.60
N PHE A 350 4.92 -6.09 -27.90
CA PHE A 350 3.68 -5.36 -27.63
C PHE A 350 2.55 -5.69 -28.60
N ASN A 351 2.85 -6.37 -29.71
CA ASN A 351 1.80 -6.90 -30.59
C ASN A 351 1.00 -8.03 -29.97
N ASP A 352 1.55 -8.74 -28.99
CA ASP A 352 0.83 -9.78 -28.25
C ASP A 352 -0.28 -9.21 -27.34
N PHE A 353 -0.27 -7.89 -27.12
CA PHE A 353 -1.27 -7.20 -26.31
C PHE A 353 -2.20 -6.39 -27.21
N SER A 354 -3.50 -6.66 -27.10
CA SER A 354 -4.52 -5.85 -27.80
C SER A 354 -4.62 -4.44 -27.21
N ASP A 355 -5.11 -3.49 -28.01
CA ASP A 355 -5.36 -2.11 -27.52
C ASP A 355 -6.32 -2.08 -26.33
N ASN A 356 -7.32 -2.96 -26.32
CA ASN A 356 -8.23 -3.13 -25.18
C ASN A 356 -7.51 -3.62 -23.93
N TYR A 357 -6.55 -4.55 -24.08
CA TYR A 357 -5.74 -5.02 -22.97
C TYR A 357 -4.94 -3.85 -22.36
N VAL A 358 -4.25 -3.06 -23.19
CA VAL A 358 -3.45 -1.90 -22.73
C VAL A 358 -4.34 -0.89 -21.99
N ARG A 359 -5.50 -0.54 -22.57
CA ARG A 359 -6.47 0.35 -21.89
C ARG A 359 -6.98 -0.21 -20.58
N ASN A 360 -7.24 -1.53 -20.51
CA ASN A 360 -7.68 -2.19 -19.28
C ASN A 360 -6.60 -2.21 -18.20
N VAL A 361 -5.32 -2.31 -18.56
CA VAL A 361 -4.21 -2.15 -17.60
C VAL A 361 -4.28 -0.76 -16.97
N GLY A 362 -4.43 0.30 -17.75
CA GLY A 362 -4.61 1.66 -17.24
C GLY A 362 -5.83 1.78 -16.28
N ARG A 363 -6.97 1.20 -16.66
CA ARG A 363 -8.17 1.16 -15.80
C ARG A 363 -7.90 0.44 -14.47
N LYS A 364 -7.25 -0.74 -14.50
CA LYS A 364 -6.87 -1.47 -13.28
C LYS A 364 -5.94 -0.66 -12.38
N LEU A 365 -4.97 0.07 -12.94
CA LEU A 365 -4.09 0.93 -12.18
C LEU A 365 -4.83 2.12 -11.55
N ASN A 366 -5.79 2.69 -12.26
CA ASN A 366 -6.63 3.79 -11.78
C ASN A 366 -7.63 3.37 -10.70
N MET A 367 -7.93 2.08 -10.57
CA MET A 367 -8.77 1.53 -9.51
C MET A 367 -7.99 1.03 -8.28
N ARG A 368 -6.65 1.13 -8.30
CA ARG A 368 -5.82 0.72 -7.16
C ARG A 368 -5.78 1.80 -6.07
N PRO A 369 -6.10 1.47 -4.81
CA PRO A 369 -5.93 2.39 -3.70
C PRO A 369 -4.47 2.87 -3.58
N ARG A 370 -4.27 4.16 -3.36
CA ARG A 370 -2.92 4.76 -3.23
C ARG A 370 -2.71 5.36 -1.85
N LYS A 371 -1.61 4.99 -1.19
CA LYS A 371 -1.25 5.57 0.12
C LYS A 371 -1.15 7.09 0.07
N LYS A 372 -0.55 7.65 -1.00
CA LYS A 372 -0.45 9.10 -1.26
C LYS A 372 -1.83 9.78 -1.25
N LEU A 373 -2.88 9.06 -1.66
CA LEU A 373 -4.26 9.56 -1.72
C LEU A 373 -5.11 9.12 -0.51
N GLY A 374 -4.47 8.78 0.62
CA GLY A 374 -5.19 8.26 1.78
C GLY A 374 -5.98 6.98 1.46
N PHE A 375 -5.46 6.14 0.57
CA PHE A 375 -6.09 4.92 0.05
C PHE A 375 -7.38 5.15 -0.76
N SER A 376 -7.61 6.37 -1.28
CA SER A 376 -8.52 6.60 -2.40
C SER A 376 -7.90 6.09 -3.70
N THR A 377 -8.74 5.89 -4.73
CA THR A 377 -8.24 5.48 -6.05
C THR A 377 -7.86 6.70 -6.90
N PRO A 378 -6.89 6.58 -7.82
CA PRO A 378 -6.57 7.64 -8.78
C PRO A 378 -7.80 8.11 -9.55
N LYS A 379 -8.68 7.19 -9.96
CA LYS A 379 -9.93 7.51 -10.67
C LYS A 379 -10.82 8.43 -9.84
N ASP A 380 -11.12 8.05 -8.60
CA ASP A 380 -12.03 8.82 -7.76
C ASP A 380 -11.49 10.21 -7.47
N GLU A 381 -10.18 10.32 -7.16
CA GLU A 381 -9.55 11.61 -6.90
C GLU A 381 -9.47 12.48 -8.15
N PHE A 382 -9.19 11.91 -9.33
CA PHE A 382 -9.14 12.65 -10.58
C PHE A 382 -10.51 13.26 -10.92
N PHE A 383 -11.57 12.48 -10.91
CA PHE A 383 -12.91 12.97 -11.21
C PHE A 383 -13.47 13.89 -10.13
N LYS A 384 -13.08 13.70 -8.87
CA LYS A 384 -13.38 14.63 -7.78
C LYS A 384 -12.75 16.01 -8.02
N GLN A 385 -11.48 16.07 -8.49
CA GLN A 385 -10.86 17.35 -8.84
C GLN A 385 -11.63 18.03 -9.98
N ILE A 386 -12.03 17.29 -11.01
CA ILE A 386 -12.82 17.82 -12.13
C ILE A 386 -14.17 18.39 -11.64
N ALA A 387 -14.87 17.66 -10.77
CA ALA A 387 -16.14 18.11 -10.22
C ALA A 387 -15.98 19.40 -9.38
N ASN A 388 -14.91 19.47 -8.56
CA ASN A 388 -14.62 20.67 -7.77
C ASN A 388 -14.36 21.91 -8.65
N PHE A 389 -13.70 21.76 -9.79
CA PHE A 389 -13.52 22.85 -10.75
C PHE A 389 -14.84 23.29 -11.39
N ALA A 390 -15.73 22.34 -11.68
CA ALA A 390 -17.04 22.67 -12.28
C ALA A 390 -17.97 23.42 -11.30
N VAL A 391 -17.76 23.29 -10.00
CA VAL A 391 -18.55 24.03 -8.99
C VAL A 391 -17.93 25.40 -8.69
N ALA A 392 -16.65 25.59 -8.94
CA ALA A 392 -15.91 26.84 -8.66
C ALA A 392 -15.90 27.81 -9.87
N SER A 393 -16.34 27.37 -11.06
CA SER A 393 -16.46 28.13 -12.29
C SER A 393 -17.93 28.47 -12.59
#